data_6f548f5a2b52fbfc74faedb95f89c562
#
_entry.id   6f548f5a2b52fbfc74faedb95f89c562
#
_cell.length_a   1.000
_cell.length_b   1.000
_cell.length_c   1.000
_cell.angle_alpha   90.00
_cell.angle_beta   90.00
_cell.angle_gamma   90.00
#
_symmetry.space_group_name_H-M   'P 1'
#
loop_
_entity.id
_entity.type
_entity.pdbx_description
1 polymer ?
#
loop_
_entity_poly.entity_id
_entity_poly.type
_entity_poly.pdbx_seq_one_letter_code
_entity_poly.pdbx_strand_id
1 'polypeptide(L)'
;VIEDGKKKIKRGDHSGKIESVNDELLETLLADGYTPVAGPPMLADDGVPVNTDADRAAAAVAGALGATLVVLTDVEGVYADPEDPSTLIESVSTPDEYDALTDAAEGFMTKKVMAATEALETGASEVVVADANADAPVTGALGSGGTHIHASALEDT
;
A
#
# COMPACT_ATOMS: atom_id res chain seq x y z
N VAL A 1 6.13 15.28 12.81
CA VAL A 1 5.57 14.46 13.91
C VAL A 1 4.40 15.21 14.53
N ILE A 2 3.35 14.54 14.91
CA ILE A 2 2.23 15.12 15.64
C ILE A 2 2.39 14.74 17.10
N GLU A 3 2.57 15.72 17.98
CA GLU A 3 2.57 15.54 19.44
C GLU A 3 1.53 16.48 20.04
N ASP A 4 0.66 15.96 20.93
CA ASP A 4 -0.44 16.69 21.58
C ASP A 4 -1.36 17.42 20.57
N GLY A 5 -1.64 16.82 19.42
CA GLY A 5 -2.47 17.42 18.36
C GLY A 5 -1.81 18.59 17.61
N LYS A 6 -0.53 18.86 17.83
CA LYS A 6 0.22 19.92 17.15
C LYS A 6 1.34 19.36 16.28
N LYS A 7 1.44 19.88 15.05
CA LYS A 7 2.55 19.56 14.15
C LYS A 7 3.85 20.14 14.71
N LYS A 8 4.81 19.27 15.12
CA LYS A 8 6.15 19.68 15.57
C LYS A 8 7.18 19.23 14.56
N ILE A 9 8.11 20.13 14.21
CA ILE A 9 9.30 19.78 13.44
C ILE A 9 10.30 19.14 14.37
N LYS A 10 10.64 17.85 14.12
CA LYS A 10 11.67 17.15 14.85
C LYS A 10 12.99 17.30 14.09
N ARG A 11 13.92 18.10 14.61
CA ARG A 11 15.24 18.27 13.98
C ARG A 11 16.01 16.96 14.04
N GLY A 12 16.57 16.53 12.89
CA GLY A 12 17.30 15.28 12.75
C GLY A 12 16.42 14.07 12.42
N ASP A 13 15.13 14.27 12.20
CA ASP A 13 14.26 13.28 11.57
C ASP A 13 14.35 13.45 10.04
N HIS A 14 15.06 12.51 9.40
CA HIS A 14 15.26 12.48 7.95
C HIS A 14 14.17 11.64 7.25
N SER A 15 12.96 11.60 7.78
CA SER A 15 11.79 11.01 7.11
C SER A 15 10.95 12.08 6.42
N GLY A 16 10.41 11.76 5.28
CA GLY A 16 9.64 12.69 4.45
C GLY A 16 8.40 12.06 3.84
N LYS A 17 7.50 12.93 3.34
CA LYS A 17 6.38 12.55 2.49
C LYS A 17 6.88 12.43 1.05
N ILE A 18 6.43 11.39 0.33
CA ILE A 18 6.70 11.27 -1.11
C ILE A 18 5.83 12.30 -1.83
N GLU A 19 6.45 13.13 -2.68
CA GLU A 19 5.77 14.15 -3.45
C GLU A 19 5.65 13.77 -4.93
N SER A 20 6.60 12.99 -5.45
CA SER A 20 6.60 12.51 -6.83
C SER A 20 7.34 11.18 -6.96
N VAL A 21 7.02 10.46 -8.03
CA VAL A 21 7.71 9.24 -8.48
C VAL A 21 8.26 9.54 -9.88
N ASN A 22 9.43 9.02 -10.22
CA ASN A 22 9.96 9.07 -11.57
C ASN A 22 9.37 7.90 -12.38
N ASP A 23 8.11 8.05 -12.78
CA ASP A 23 7.32 7.07 -13.53
C ASP A 23 7.89 6.83 -14.93
N GLU A 24 8.36 7.87 -15.64
CA GLU A 24 8.99 7.74 -16.95
C GLU A 24 10.19 6.77 -16.94
N LEU A 25 11.04 6.84 -15.90
CA LEU A 25 12.16 5.91 -15.74
C LEU A 25 11.66 4.48 -15.52
N LEU A 26 10.67 4.31 -14.65
CA LEU A 26 10.11 2.99 -14.33
C LEU A 26 9.45 2.37 -15.56
N GLU A 27 8.63 3.14 -16.29
CA GLU A 27 8.00 2.70 -17.53
C GLU A 27 9.02 2.31 -18.61
N THR A 28 10.10 3.10 -18.77
CA THR A 28 11.18 2.79 -19.70
C THR A 28 11.84 1.46 -19.36
N LEU A 29 12.18 1.25 -18.09
CA LEU A 29 12.80 -0.01 -17.65
C LEU A 29 11.88 -1.21 -17.86
N LEU A 30 10.60 -1.07 -17.54
CA LEU A 30 9.60 -2.11 -17.74
C LEU A 30 9.41 -2.43 -19.23
N ALA A 31 9.34 -1.42 -20.10
CA ALA A 31 9.21 -1.58 -21.54
C ALA A 31 10.43 -2.31 -22.17
N ASP A 32 11.61 -2.10 -21.60
CA ASP A 32 12.86 -2.79 -22.02
C ASP A 32 13.00 -4.20 -21.39
N GLY A 33 11.99 -4.68 -20.63
CA GLY A 33 11.95 -6.01 -20.04
C GLY A 33 12.72 -6.15 -18.71
N TYR A 34 13.10 -5.06 -18.08
CA TYR A 34 13.68 -5.07 -16.75
C TYR A 34 12.61 -5.19 -15.68
N THR A 35 12.98 -5.73 -14.52
CA THR A 35 12.17 -5.69 -13.29
C THR A 35 12.84 -4.73 -12.31
N PRO A 36 12.37 -3.47 -12.20
CA PRO A 36 12.93 -2.53 -11.25
C PRO A 36 12.75 -3.01 -9.81
N VAL A 37 13.82 -2.95 -9.01
CA VAL A 37 13.78 -3.20 -7.57
C VAL A 37 14.12 -1.90 -6.88
N ALA A 38 13.13 -1.30 -6.23
CA ALA A 38 13.27 -0.06 -5.49
C ALA A 38 13.16 -0.31 -3.98
N GLY A 39 13.84 0.47 -3.21
CA GLY A 39 13.75 0.46 -1.76
C GLY A 39 13.91 1.86 -1.20
N PRO A 40 13.39 2.16 0.01
CA PRO A 40 13.75 3.38 0.70
C PRO A 40 15.27 3.39 0.97
N PRO A 41 15.94 4.53 0.93
CA PRO A 41 15.44 5.90 1.00
C PRO A 41 15.01 6.51 -0.34
N MET A 42 14.29 7.63 -0.26
CA MET A 42 13.99 8.52 -1.38
C MET A 42 14.94 9.71 -1.41
N LEU A 43 14.94 10.47 -2.50
CA LEU A 43 15.74 11.68 -2.67
C LEU A 43 14.89 12.91 -2.35
N ALA A 44 15.37 13.79 -1.50
CA ALA A 44 14.77 15.12 -1.28
C ALA A 44 15.22 16.11 -2.35
N ASP A 45 14.51 17.25 -2.50
CA ASP A 45 14.78 18.26 -3.52
C ASP A 45 16.21 18.84 -3.48
N ASP A 46 16.81 18.86 -2.30
CA ASP A 46 18.19 19.31 -2.08
C ASP A 46 19.25 18.22 -2.39
N GLY A 47 18.82 17.06 -2.87
CA GLY A 47 19.67 15.93 -3.19
C GLY A 47 20.10 15.09 -1.98
N VAL A 48 19.53 15.34 -0.79
CA VAL A 48 19.82 14.55 0.41
C VAL A 48 18.92 13.32 0.47
N PRO A 49 19.47 12.11 0.72
CA PRO A 49 18.64 10.93 0.93
C PRO A 49 17.89 11.03 2.26
N VAL A 50 16.58 10.77 2.22
CA VAL A 50 15.69 10.78 3.37
C VAL A 50 14.93 9.45 3.45
N ASN A 51 14.66 9.01 4.68
CA ASN A 51 13.90 7.79 4.88
C ASN A 51 12.41 8.01 4.59
N THR A 52 11.75 6.97 4.10
CA THR A 52 10.29 6.92 3.97
C THR A 52 9.77 5.56 4.42
N ASP A 53 8.48 5.49 4.67
CA ASP A 53 7.77 4.25 4.96
C ASP A 53 7.67 3.40 3.68
N ALA A 54 7.96 2.09 3.79
CA ALA A 54 8.01 1.20 2.62
C ALA A 54 6.63 0.97 2.00
N ASP A 55 5.58 0.83 2.82
CA ASP A 55 4.21 0.63 2.33
C ASP A 55 3.76 1.88 1.56
N ARG A 56 4.09 3.09 2.05
CA ARG A 56 3.80 4.35 1.36
C ARG A 56 4.62 4.55 0.08
N ALA A 57 5.89 4.09 0.07
CA ALA A 57 6.70 4.12 -1.15
C ALA A 57 6.11 3.21 -2.24
N ALA A 58 5.70 2.01 -1.87
CA ALA A 58 5.03 1.08 -2.77
C ALA A 58 3.68 1.63 -3.27
N ALA A 59 2.89 2.24 -2.37
CA ALA A 59 1.63 2.89 -2.73
C ALA A 59 1.82 4.02 -3.77
N ALA A 60 2.81 4.90 -3.55
CA ALA A 60 3.10 5.99 -4.47
C ALA A 60 3.56 5.49 -5.86
N VAL A 61 4.37 4.43 -5.90
CA VAL A 61 4.81 3.81 -7.16
C VAL A 61 3.64 3.14 -7.88
N ALA A 62 2.82 2.37 -7.17
CA ALA A 62 1.65 1.71 -7.75
C ALA A 62 0.65 2.72 -8.31
N GLY A 63 0.38 3.80 -7.57
CA GLY A 63 -0.50 4.89 -8.02
C GLY A 63 0.03 5.58 -9.26
N ALA A 64 1.33 5.92 -9.31
CA ALA A 64 1.96 6.58 -10.44
C ALA A 64 1.93 5.73 -11.73
N LEU A 65 2.03 4.40 -11.59
CA LEU A 65 2.02 3.46 -12.72
C LEU A 65 0.63 2.92 -13.06
N GLY A 66 -0.42 3.25 -12.30
CA GLY A 66 -1.75 2.64 -12.46
C GLY A 66 -1.75 1.13 -12.26
N ALA A 67 -0.85 0.63 -11.44
CA ALA A 67 -0.57 -0.79 -11.28
C ALA A 67 -1.36 -1.41 -10.12
N THR A 68 -1.47 -2.75 -10.10
CA THR A 68 -1.90 -3.49 -8.91
C THR A 68 -0.78 -3.48 -7.87
N LEU A 69 -1.09 -3.07 -6.65
CA LEU A 69 -0.20 -3.15 -5.49
C LEU A 69 -0.42 -4.45 -4.73
N VAL A 70 0.59 -5.30 -4.61
CA VAL A 70 0.55 -6.47 -3.73
C VAL A 70 1.35 -6.18 -2.47
N VAL A 71 0.68 -6.14 -1.32
CA VAL A 71 1.27 -5.96 0.02
C VAL A 71 1.37 -7.32 0.68
N LEU A 72 2.58 -7.85 0.79
CA LEU A 72 2.83 -9.12 1.46
C LEU A 72 3.03 -8.90 2.97
N THR A 73 2.37 -9.73 3.77
CA THR A 73 2.37 -9.68 5.23
C THR A 73 2.48 -11.11 5.82
N ASP A 74 2.42 -11.24 7.11
CA ASP A 74 2.50 -12.51 7.84
C ASP A 74 1.14 -13.21 8.08
N VAL A 75 0.08 -12.65 7.49
CA VAL A 75 -1.29 -13.20 7.54
C VAL A 75 -1.88 -13.27 6.13
N GLU A 76 -2.92 -14.11 5.94
CA GLU A 76 -3.53 -14.34 4.62
C GLU A 76 -4.16 -13.07 4.01
N GLY A 77 -4.62 -12.14 4.85
CA GLY A 77 -5.27 -10.90 4.44
C GLY A 77 -5.83 -10.15 5.65
N VAL A 78 -6.89 -9.38 5.45
CA VAL A 78 -7.61 -8.69 6.53
C VAL A 78 -8.79 -9.55 6.98
N TYR A 79 -8.90 -9.76 8.28
CA TYR A 79 -10.00 -10.52 8.88
C TYR A 79 -11.00 -9.56 9.53
N ALA A 80 -12.30 -9.86 9.45
CA ALA A 80 -13.32 -9.13 10.20
C ALA A 80 -13.18 -9.36 11.72
N ASP A 81 -12.73 -10.56 12.12
CA ASP A 81 -12.30 -10.89 13.48
C ASP A 81 -10.89 -11.50 13.41
N PRO A 82 -9.85 -10.81 13.90
CA PRO A 82 -8.47 -11.31 13.85
C PRO A 82 -8.24 -12.64 14.59
N GLU A 83 -9.13 -13.02 15.50
CA GLU A 83 -9.05 -14.29 16.23
C GLU A 83 -9.74 -15.45 15.50
N ASP A 84 -10.54 -15.16 14.45
CA ASP A 84 -11.25 -16.18 13.65
C ASP A 84 -10.78 -16.17 12.18
N PRO A 85 -9.94 -17.13 11.77
CA PRO A 85 -9.45 -17.23 10.38
C PRO A 85 -10.55 -17.43 9.34
N SER A 86 -11.75 -17.85 9.73
CA SER A 86 -12.88 -18.03 8.80
C SER A 86 -13.53 -16.72 8.37
N THR A 87 -13.11 -15.60 8.98
CA THR A 87 -13.65 -14.25 8.73
C THR A 87 -12.79 -13.41 7.77
N LEU A 88 -11.96 -14.07 6.95
CA LEU A 88 -11.16 -13.40 5.92
C LEU A 88 -12.07 -12.59 4.98
N ILE A 89 -11.75 -11.32 4.83
CA ILE A 89 -12.39 -10.42 3.87
C ILE A 89 -11.71 -10.64 2.52
N GLU A 90 -12.35 -11.38 1.61
CA GLU A 90 -11.74 -11.74 0.33
C GLU A 90 -11.75 -10.58 -0.67
N SER A 91 -12.81 -9.76 -0.69
CA SER A 91 -12.99 -8.67 -1.66
C SER A 91 -13.70 -7.48 -1.05
N VAL A 92 -13.28 -6.28 -1.45
CA VAL A 92 -13.84 -4.98 -1.06
C VAL A 92 -14.03 -4.15 -2.32
N SER A 93 -15.28 -3.92 -2.72
CA SER A 93 -15.66 -3.29 -3.99
C SER A 93 -16.64 -2.13 -3.82
N THR A 94 -17.18 -1.95 -2.62
CA THR A 94 -18.14 -0.90 -2.29
C THR A 94 -17.68 -0.06 -1.09
N PRO A 95 -18.15 1.19 -0.94
CA PRO A 95 -17.83 2.03 0.20
C PRO A 95 -18.21 1.40 1.55
N ASP A 96 -19.36 0.75 1.64
CA ASP A 96 -19.80 0.09 2.88
C ASP A 96 -18.86 -1.06 3.27
N GLU A 97 -18.37 -1.84 2.29
CA GLU A 97 -17.36 -2.90 2.52
C GLU A 97 -16.01 -2.30 2.92
N TYR A 98 -15.67 -1.14 2.37
CA TYR A 98 -14.44 -0.43 2.72
C TYR A 98 -14.48 0.13 4.15
N ASP A 99 -15.60 0.69 4.57
CA ASP A 99 -15.81 1.12 5.96
C ASP A 99 -15.67 -0.06 6.92
N ALA A 100 -16.29 -1.21 6.59
CA ALA A 100 -16.16 -2.44 7.38
C ALA A 100 -14.71 -2.96 7.43
N LEU A 101 -13.96 -2.90 6.32
CA LEU A 101 -12.54 -3.24 6.27
C LEU A 101 -11.71 -2.33 7.18
N THR A 102 -11.98 -1.04 7.14
CA THR A 102 -11.26 -0.02 7.93
C THR A 102 -11.51 -0.20 9.42
N ASP A 103 -12.75 -0.51 9.79
CA ASP A 103 -13.13 -0.79 11.18
C ASP A 103 -12.53 -2.09 11.72
N ALA A 104 -12.34 -3.09 10.85
CA ALA A 104 -11.73 -4.37 11.20
C ALA A 104 -10.20 -4.29 11.33
N ALA A 105 -9.56 -3.31 10.65
CA ALA A 105 -8.11 -3.20 10.62
C ALA A 105 -7.53 -2.69 11.94
N GLU A 106 -6.74 -3.53 12.62
CA GLU A 106 -6.10 -3.20 13.89
C GLU A 106 -4.56 -3.20 13.79
N GLY A 107 -3.92 -2.45 14.69
CA GLY A 107 -2.47 -2.46 14.88
C GLY A 107 -1.69 -2.10 13.62
N PHE A 108 -0.84 -3.02 13.14
CA PHE A 108 -0.04 -2.82 11.92
C PHE A 108 -0.90 -2.88 10.65
N MET A 109 -2.03 -3.59 10.66
CA MET A 109 -2.94 -3.69 9.52
C MET A 109 -3.57 -2.34 9.18
N THR A 110 -3.86 -1.49 10.16
CA THR A 110 -4.35 -0.12 9.95
C THR A 110 -3.43 0.68 9.00
N LYS A 111 -2.10 0.54 9.15
CA LYS A 111 -1.14 1.23 8.27
C LYS A 111 -1.17 0.69 6.84
N LYS A 112 -1.35 -0.62 6.68
CA LYS A 112 -1.44 -1.25 5.36
C LYS A 112 -2.73 -0.86 4.63
N VAL A 113 -3.85 -0.81 5.34
CA VAL A 113 -5.12 -0.30 4.80
C VAL A 113 -5.00 1.18 4.43
N MET A 114 -4.35 2.02 5.26
CA MET A 114 -4.07 3.42 4.90
C MET A 114 -3.19 3.54 3.64
N ALA A 115 -2.15 2.72 3.51
CA ALA A 115 -1.31 2.72 2.32
C ALA A 115 -2.09 2.22 1.08
N ALA A 116 -2.99 1.25 1.26
CA ALA A 116 -3.90 0.81 0.20
C ALA A 116 -4.81 1.96 -0.27
N THR A 117 -5.39 2.72 0.66
CA THR A 117 -6.17 3.92 0.34
C THR A 117 -5.34 4.92 -0.47
N GLU A 118 -4.14 5.28 0.02
CA GLU A 118 -3.24 6.21 -0.67
C GLU A 118 -2.90 5.73 -2.10
N ALA A 119 -2.70 4.42 -2.30
CA ALA A 119 -2.43 3.84 -3.62
C ALA A 119 -3.63 4.00 -4.57
N LEU A 120 -4.82 3.62 -4.12
CA LEU A 120 -6.05 3.70 -4.92
C LEU A 120 -6.41 5.16 -5.25
N GLU A 121 -6.34 6.08 -4.28
CA GLU A 121 -6.59 7.52 -4.48
C GLU A 121 -5.62 8.15 -5.47
N THR A 122 -4.40 7.61 -5.60
CA THR A 122 -3.37 8.12 -6.51
C THR A 122 -3.34 7.41 -7.86
N GLY A 123 -4.19 6.42 -8.10
CA GLY A 123 -4.39 5.81 -9.40
C GLY A 123 -4.05 4.32 -9.52
N ALA A 124 -3.68 3.63 -8.44
CA ALA A 124 -3.51 2.18 -8.47
C ALA A 124 -4.82 1.50 -8.90
N SER A 125 -4.72 0.46 -9.72
CA SER A 125 -5.89 -0.25 -10.23
C SER A 125 -6.57 -1.12 -9.17
N GLU A 126 -5.78 -1.65 -8.25
CA GLU A 126 -6.20 -2.55 -7.18
C GLU A 126 -5.11 -2.66 -6.12
N VAL A 127 -5.48 -2.96 -4.88
CA VAL A 127 -4.53 -3.35 -3.84
C VAL A 127 -4.91 -4.72 -3.29
N VAL A 128 -3.91 -5.60 -3.16
CA VAL A 128 -4.07 -6.94 -2.59
C VAL A 128 -3.20 -7.07 -1.36
N VAL A 129 -3.78 -7.44 -0.22
CA VAL A 129 -3.05 -7.81 1.00
C VAL A 129 -3.02 -9.32 1.11
N ALA A 130 -1.83 -9.94 1.14
CA ALA A 130 -1.68 -11.39 1.06
C ALA A 130 -0.52 -11.93 1.91
N ASP A 131 -0.52 -13.26 2.12
CA ASP A 131 0.49 -13.95 2.93
C ASP A 131 1.83 -14.08 2.19
N ALA A 132 2.88 -13.53 2.80
CA ALA A 132 4.26 -13.67 2.34
C ALA A 132 4.82 -15.11 2.46
N ASN A 133 4.21 -15.94 3.30
CA ASN A 133 4.67 -17.31 3.59
C ASN A 133 3.97 -18.39 2.71
N ALA A 134 3.04 -17.98 1.84
CA ALA A 134 2.42 -18.88 0.89
C ALA A 134 3.44 -19.44 -0.11
N ASP A 135 3.20 -20.62 -0.68
CA ASP A 135 4.11 -21.26 -1.65
C ASP A 135 4.40 -20.36 -2.88
N ALA A 136 3.42 -19.56 -3.30
CA ALA A 136 3.52 -18.65 -4.44
C ALA A 136 2.87 -17.30 -4.09
N PRO A 137 3.48 -16.48 -3.19
CA PRO A 137 2.82 -15.34 -2.57
C PRO A 137 2.33 -14.29 -3.57
N VAL A 138 3.17 -13.89 -4.51
CA VAL A 138 2.80 -12.86 -5.51
C VAL A 138 1.80 -13.42 -6.53
N THR A 139 2.06 -14.61 -7.05
CA THR A 139 1.17 -15.23 -8.06
C THR A 139 -0.18 -15.61 -7.47
N GLY A 140 -0.20 -16.06 -6.21
CA GLY A 140 -1.43 -16.35 -5.47
C GLY A 140 -2.26 -15.09 -5.24
N ALA A 141 -1.62 -14.00 -4.83
CA ALA A 141 -2.25 -12.70 -4.64
C ALA A 141 -2.82 -12.10 -5.94
N LEU A 142 -2.12 -12.26 -7.06
CA LEU A 142 -2.63 -11.84 -8.38
C LEU A 142 -3.76 -12.75 -8.91
N GLY A 143 -4.03 -13.86 -8.25
CA GLY A 143 -5.16 -14.74 -8.54
C GLY A 143 -6.36 -14.44 -7.65
N SER A 144 -6.53 -15.20 -6.59
CA SER A 144 -7.67 -15.09 -5.66
C SER A 144 -7.26 -15.17 -4.18
N GLY A 145 -5.97 -15.07 -3.89
CA GLY A 145 -5.46 -15.14 -2.51
C GLY A 145 -5.40 -13.77 -1.88
N GLY A 146 -5.74 -13.72 -0.59
CA GLY A 146 -5.68 -12.50 0.18
C GLY A 146 -6.95 -11.66 0.19
N THR A 147 -6.81 -10.40 0.54
CA THR A 147 -7.88 -9.39 0.53
C THR A 147 -7.67 -8.45 -0.66
N HIS A 148 -8.60 -8.45 -1.59
CA HIS A 148 -8.61 -7.61 -2.79
C HIS A 148 -9.40 -6.33 -2.55
N ILE A 149 -8.77 -5.16 -2.69
CA ILE A 149 -9.41 -3.84 -2.48
C ILE A 149 -9.43 -3.12 -3.83
N HIS A 150 -10.61 -2.94 -4.38
CA HIS A 150 -10.81 -2.33 -5.70
C HIS A 150 -10.99 -0.81 -5.60
N ALA A 151 -10.61 -0.08 -6.65
CA ALA A 151 -10.77 1.38 -6.71
C ALA A 151 -12.23 1.82 -6.51
N SER A 152 -13.20 1.02 -6.97
CA SER A 152 -14.64 1.27 -6.79
C SER A 152 -15.08 1.33 -5.32
N ALA A 153 -14.30 0.78 -4.40
CA ALA A 153 -14.57 0.85 -2.97
C ALA A 153 -14.42 2.27 -2.38
N LEU A 154 -13.73 3.16 -3.10
CA LEU A 154 -13.52 4.57 -2.70
C LEU A 154 -14.40 5.55 -3.50
N GLU A 155 -15.19 5.07 -4.47
CA GLU A 155 -16.07 5.90 -5.29
C GLU A 155 -17.40 6.14 -4.55
N ASP A 156 -17.68 7.39 -4.15
CA ASP A 156 -19.00 7.81 -3.69
C ASP A 156 -20.00 7.69 -4.86
N THR A 157 -21.13 7.03 -4.61
CA THR A 157 -22.21 6.80 -5.59
C THR A 157 -22.97 8.08 -5.90
#